data_dd027ad4f2920bad3b5d826b150f69c1
#
_entry.id   dd027ad4f2920bad3b5d826b150f69c1
#
_cell.length_a   1.000
_cell.length_b   1.000
_cell.length_c   1.000
_cell.angle_alpha   90.00
_cell.angle_beta   90.00
_cell.angle_gamma   90.00
#
_symmetry.space_group_name_H-M   'P 1'
#
loop_
_entity.id
_entity.type
_entity.pdbx_description
1 polymer ?
#
loop_
_entity_poly.entity_id
_entity_poly.type
_entity_poly.pdbx_seq_one_letter_code
_entity_poly.pdbx_strand_id
1 'polypeptide(L)'
;MTALDDFRAEKDEFFRTHPQSPLTPEQKRRFKGLIYFPENDDLRLEAVVEEFAEKPMFEMQTTTGDVRMYQKYGKFKFKVEGEEVELTIYQSEHGFFLPFVDSLAGKETYPAGRYLEPEPLPGNRFMVDFNLAYNPYCAYNEKWSCPITPFENRLHVPIRAGEKLFHE
;
A
#
# COMPACT_ATOMS: atom_id res chain seq x y z
N MET A 1 -6.52 1.01 -23.75
CA MET A 1 -5.74 0.55 -22.56
C MET A 1 -5.09 1.74 -21.90
N THR A 2 -5.21 1.87 -20.60
CA THR A 2 -4.61 2.94 -19.83
C THR A 2 -3.22 2.53 -19.33
N ALA A 3 -2.46 3.52 -18.83
CA ALA A 3 -1.17 3.23 -18.18
C ALA A 3 -1.36 2.32 -16.97
N LEU A 4 -2.48 2.45 -16.24
CA LEU A 4 -2.79 1.57 -15.13
C LEU A 4 -3.02 0.13 -15.59
N ASP A 5 -3.74 -0.05 -16.73
CA ASP A 5 -3.95 -1.38 -17.28
C ASP A 5 -2.63 -2.05 -17.66
N ASP A 6 -1.72 -1.30 -18.25
CA ASP A 6 -0.40 -1.80 -18.63
C ASP A 6 0.42 -2.17 -17.39
N PHE A 7 0.40 -1.32 -16.37
CA PHE A 7 1.06 -1.60 -15.09
C PHE A 7 0.55 -2.90 -14.47
N ARG A 8 -0.77 -3.07 -14.45
CA ARG A 8 -1.40 -4.27 -13.86
C ARG A 8 -1.07 -5.53 -14.64
N ALA A 9 -1.04 -5.44 -15.97
CA ALA A 9 -0.68 -6.57 -16.81
C ALA A 9 0.78 -6.99 -16.59
N GLU A 10 1.69 -6.04 -16.48
CA GLU A 10 3.10 -6.33 -16.20
C GLU A 10 3.28 -6.94 -14.83
N LYS A 11 2.55 -6.47 -13.83
CA LYS A 11 2.61 -7.02 -12.48
C LYS A 11 2.09 -8.45 -12.44
N ASP A 12 0.99 -8.73 -13.13
CA ASP A 12 0.45 -10.08 -13.21
C ASP A 12 1.45 -11.04 -13.86
N GLU A 13 2.13 -10.59 -14.91
CA GLU A 13 3.15 -11.40 -15.57
C GLU A 13 4.34 -11.66 -14.66
N PHE A 14 4.78 -10.64 -13.90
CA PHE A 14 5.83 -10.79 -12.91
C PHE A 14 5.46 -11.86 -11.87
N PHE A 15 4.22 -11.78 -11.35
CA PHE A 15 3.76 -12.75 -10.35
C PHE A 15 3.72 -14.16 -10.91
N ARG A 16 3.33 -14.30 -12.17
CA ARG A 16 3.20 -15.62 -12.82
C ARG A 16 4.53 -16.27 -13.10
N THR A 17 5.53 -15.51 -13.50
CA THR A 17 6.73 -16.10 -14.10
C THR A 17 8.05 -15.75 -13.43
N HIS A 18 8.15 -14.59 -12.75
CA HIS A 18 9.43 -14.11 -12.25
C HIS A 18 9.96 -14.95 -11.09
N PRO A 19 11.28 -15.24 -11.04
CA PRO A 19 11.87 -16.00 -9.94
C PRO A 19 11.69 -15.37 -8.56
N GLN A 20 11.54 -14.03 -8.50
CA GLN A 20 11.36 -13.30 -7.23
C GLN A 20 9.89 -13.04 -6.91
N SER A 21 8.97 -13.63 -7.64
CA SER A 21 7.54 -13.56 -7.32
C SER A 21 7.29 -14.14 -5.93
N PRO A 22 6.35 -13.55 -5.15
CA PRO A 22 6.02 -14.07 -3.82
C PRO A 22 5.26 -15.38 -3.84
N LEU A 23 4.82 -15.83 -5.03
CA LEU A 23 4.03 -17.05 -5.16
C LEU A 23 4.90 -18.29 -5.14
N THR A 24 4.36 -19.37 -4.57
CA THR A 24 4.98 -20.68 -4.66
C THR A 24 4.85 -21.23 -6.10
N PRO A 25 5.65 -22.25 -6.49
CA PRO A 25 5.49 -22.84 -7.83
C PRO A 25 4.07 -23.35 -8.08
N GLU A 26 3.42 -23.91 -7.07
CA GLU A 26 2.04 -24.39 -7.21
C GLU A 26 1.06 -23.23 -7.42
N GLN A 27 1.23 -22.14 -6.65
CA GLN A 27 0.40 -20.95 -6.84
C GLN A 27 0.59 -20.36 -8.24
N LYS A 28 1.83 -20.32 -8.75
CA LYS A 28 2.09 -19.84 -10.11
C LYS A 28 1.35 -20.64 -11.16
N ARG A 29 1.26 -21.94 -11.00
CA ARG A 29 0.54 -22.81 -11.97
C ARG A 29 -0.96 -22.51 -11.99
N ARG A 30 -1.53 -22.10 -10.87
CA ARG A 30 -2.96 -21.80 -10.75
C ARG A 30 -3.28 -20.32 -10.87
N PHE A 31 -2.27 -19.47 -11.03
CA PHE A 31 -2.45 -18.02 -11.01
C PHE A 31 -3.25 -17.54 -12.23
N LYS A 32 -4.31 -16.78 -11.97
CA LYS A 32 -5.19 -16.21 -13.00
C LYS A 32 -5.14 -14.69 -13.06
N GLY A 33 -4.25 -14.07 -12.28
CA GLY A 33 -4.13 -12.64 -12.18
C GLY A 33 -4.50 -12.15 -10.79
N LEU A 34 -3.99 -10.98 -10.43
CA LEU A 34 -4.37 -10.31 -9.20
C LEU A 34 -5.74 -9.67 -9.39
N ILE A 35 -6.44 -9.43 -8.30
CA ILE A 35 -7.76 -8.82 -8.33
C ILE A 35 -7.64 -7.37 -7.90
N TYR A 36 -8.23 -6.46 -8.68
CA TYR A 36 -8.13 -5.03 -8.46
C TYR A 36 -9.50 -4.39 -8.43
N PHE A 37 -9.61 -3.26 -7.72
CA PHE A 37 -10.74 -2.36 -7.91
C PHE A 37 -10.62 -1.68 -9.26
N PRO A 38 -11.74 -1.25 -9.88
CA PRO A 38 -11.68 -0.39 -11.07
C PRO A 38 -10.90 0.88 -10.78
N GLU A 39 -10.30 1.47 -11.79
CA GLU A 39 -9.58 2.72 -11.66
C GLU A 39 -10.49 3.79 -11.06
N ASN A 40 -10.00 4.49 -10.02
CA ASN A 40 -10.76 5.50 -9.30
C ASN A 40 -9.97 6.79 -9.27
N ASP A 41 -10.37 7.76 -10.11
CA ASP A 41 -9.68 9.04 -10.23
C ASP A 41 -9.79 9.88 -8.96
N ASP A 42 -10.84 9.69 -8.15
CA ASP A 42 -11.03 10.41 -6.89
C ASP A 42 -9.98 10.03 -5.85
N LEU A 43 -9.31 8.91 -6.02
CA LEU A 43 -8.27 8.41 -5.12
C LEU A 43 -6.88 8.49 -5.74
N ARG A 44 -6.70 9.34 -6.73
CA ARG A 44 -5.41 9.73 -7.29
C ARG A 44 -5.15 11.16 -6.86
N LEU A 45 -4.31 11.35 -5.81
CA LEU A 45 -4.19 12.61 -5.12
C LEU A 45 -2.82 13.24 -5.31
N GLU A 46 -2.81 14.59 -5.49
CA GLU A 46 -1.61 15.37 -5.19
C GLU A 46 -1.80 15.88 -3.76
N ALA A 47 -1.28 15.15 -2.80
CA ALA A 47 -1.50 15.48 -1.39
C ALA A 47 -0.55 16.57 -0.93
N VAL A 48 -1.10 17.57 -0.22
CA VAL A 48 -0.26 18.57 0.46
C VAL A 48 0.13 17.98 1.81
N VAL A 49 1.42 17.76 2.00
CA VAL A 49 1.94 17.09 3.18
C VAL A 49 2.45 18.12 4.19
N GLU A 50 1.97 18.01 5.41
CA GLU A 50 2.50 18.76 6.54
C GLU A 50 3.71 18.00 7.07
N GLU A 51 4.91 18.45 6.70
CA GLU A 51 6.14 17.82 7.15
C GLU A 51 6.34 18.09 8.64
N PHE A 52 6.64 17.04 9.41
CA PHE A 52 6.89 17.22 10.84
C PHE A 52 8.20 17.98 11.08
N ALA A 53 8.18 18.94 12.02
CA ALA A 53 9.40 19.68 12.40
C ALA A 53 10.42 18.72 13.02
N GLU A 54 9.95 17.78 13.83
CA GLU A 54 10.78 16.71 14.39
C GLU A 54 10.36 15.41 13.76
N LYS A 55 11.34 14.64 13.29
CA LYS A 55 11.08 13.35 12.64
C LYS A 55 11.61 12.22 13.51
N PRO A 56 10.84 11.81 14.54
CA PRO A 56 11.30 10.76 15.45
C PRO A 56 11.49 9.44 14.73
N MET A 57 12.47 8.67 15.18
CA MET A 57 12.61 7.30 14.72
C MET A 57 11.45 6.48 15.26
N PHE A 58 10.96 5.58 14.44
CA PHE A 58 9.82 4.73 14.77
C PHE A 58 10.17 3.27 14.47
N GLU A 59 9.97 2.41 15.47
CA GLU A 59 10.18 0.99 15.30
C GLU A 59 8.90 0.37 14.74
N MET A 60 8.92 0.05 13.45
CA MET A 60 7.77 -0.58 12.80
C MET A 60 7.88 -2.09 12.96
N GLN A 61 6.88 -2.68 13.61
CA GLN A 61 6.81 -4.13 13.82
C GLN A 61 6.58 -4.84 12.50
N THR A 62 7.02 -6.09 12.41
CA THR A 62 6.80 -6.93 11.24
C THR A 62 6.08 -8.21 11.63
N THR A 63 5.59 -8.93 10.62
CA THR A 63 4.84 -10.17 10.81
C THR A 63 5.71 -11.33 11.34
N THR A 64 7.04 -11.19 11.26
CA THR A 64 7.96 -12.23 11.74
C THR A 64 8.63 -11.86 13.07
N GLY A 65 8.22 -10.74 13.70
CA GLY A 65 8.67 -10.35 15.02
C GLY A 65 9.90 -9.45 15.07
N ASP A 66 10.62 -9.29 13.97
CA ASP A 66 11.69 -8.30 13.90
C ASP A 66 11.09 -6.90 13.71
N VAL A 67 11.92 -5.86 13.82
CA VAL A 67 11.47 -4.49 13.63
C VAL A 67 12.27 -3.83 12.52
N ARG A 68 11.64 -2.83 11.87
CA ARG A 68 12.30 -2.01 10.87
C ARG A 68 12.23 -0.55 11.29
N MET A 69 13.33 0.16 11.11
CA MET A 69 13.40 1.55 11.54
C MET A 69 12.95 2.48 10.42
N TYR A 70 12.01 3.36 10.75
CA TYR A 70 11.50 4.41 9.88
C TYR A 70 11.53 5.72 10.64
N GLN A 71 11.42 6.84 9.90
CA GLN A 71 11.12 8.13 10.52
C GLN A 71 9.69 8.52 10.16
N LYS A 72 8.97 9.13 11.08
CA LYS A 72 7.68 9.74 10.76
C LYS A 72 7.98 11.05 10.05
N TYR A 73 7.66 11.10 8.76
CA TYR A 73 8.03 12.24 7.92
C TYR A 73 7.03 13.38 7.98
N GLY A 74 5.76 13.07 7.83
CA GLY A 74 4.71 14.06 7.77
C GLY A 74 3.35 13.41 7.64
N LYS A 75 2.31 14.24 7.51
CA LYS A 75 0.94 13.75 7.39
C LYS A 75 0.17 14.57 6.36
N PHE A 76 -0.90 13.98 5.85
CA PHE A 76 -1.79 14.67 4.93
C PHE A 76 -3.23 14.28 5.20
N LYS A 77 -4.14 15.17 4.82
CA LYS A 77 -5.58 14.94 4.95
C LYS A 77 -6.20 14.82 3.57
N PHE A 78 -7.23 13.99 3.47
CA PHE A 78 -8.00 13.85 2.24
C PHE A 78 -9.41 13.40 2.60
N LYS A 79 -10.33 13.47 1.64
CA LYS A 79 -11.72 13.10 1.86
C LYS A 79 -12.06 11.84 1.09
N VAL A 80 -12.80 10.95 1.75
CA VAL A 80 -13.34 9.75 1.13
C VAL A 80 -14.82 9.71 1.43
N GLU A 81 -15.65 9.74 0.40
CA GLU A 81 -17.12 9.72 0.54
C GLU A 81 -17.62 10.78 1.52
N GLY A 82 -17.01 11.97 1.43
CA GLY A 82 -17.40 13.11 2.26
C GLY A 82 -16.76 13.17 3.63
N GLU A 83 -16.03 12.16 4.05
CA GLU A 83 -15.35 12.13 5.35
C GLU A 83 -13.88 12.47 5.22
N GLU A 84 -13.42 13.40 6.07
CA GLU A 84 -11.99 13.75 6.10
C GLU A 84 -11.24 12.74 6.96
N VAL A 85 -10.12 12.26 6.40
CA VAL A 85 -9.23 11.31 7.09
C VAL A 85 -7.79 11.76 6.91
N GLU A 86 -6.90 11.20 7.71
CA GLU A 86 -5.50 11.59 7.75
C GLU A 86 -4.62 10.35 7.74
N LEU A 87 -3.49 10.46 7.03
CA LEU A 87 -2.49 9.39 7.01
C LEU A 87 -1.11 9.99 7.26
N THR A 88 -0.26 9.21 7.92
CA THR A 88 1.16 9.56 8.16
C THR A 88 2.03 8.87 7.13
N ILE A 89 2.95 9.63 6.54
CA ILE A 89 3.97 9.10 5.62
C ILE A 89 5.23 8.81 6.42
N TYR A 90 5.81 7.63 6.20
CA TYR A 90 7.06 7.20 6.83
C TYR A 90 8.20 7.29 5.81
N GLN A 91 9.42 7.45 6.31
CA GLN A 91 10.60 7.56 5.47
C GLN A 91 11.69 6.63 5.99
N SER A 92 12.38 5.95 5.08
CA SER A 92 13.58 5.18 5.37
C SER A 92 14.67 5.57 4.38
N GLU A 93 15.83 4.93 4.48
CA GLU A 93 16.90 5.14 3.50
C GLU A 93 16.49 4.71 2.08
N HIS A 94 15.43 3.92 1.96
CA HIS A 94 14.93 3.43 0.66
C HIS A 94 13.84 4.33 0.07
N GLY A 95 13.43 5.40 0.78
CA GLY A 95 12.43 6.33 0.30
C GLY A 95 11.20 6.41 1.21
N PHE A 96 10.08 6.84 0.64
CA PHE A 96 8.86 7.05 1.39
C PHE A 96 7.97 5.83 1.37
N PHE A 97 7.25 5.62 2.46
CA PHE A 97 6.41 4.44 2.66
C PHE A 97 5.09 4.85 3.31
N LEU A 98 4.00 4.36 2.76
CA LEU A 98 2.66 4.67 3.25
C LEU A 98 1.86 3.38 3.41
N PRO A 99 1.96 2.73 4.59
CA PRO A 99 1.08 1.61 4.90
C PRO A 99 -0.25 2.12 5.40
N PHE A 100 -1.36 1.45 5.06
CA PHE A 100 -2.68 1.83 5.56
C PHE A 100 -3.61 0.63 5.61
N VAL A 101 -4.57 0.68 6.53
CA VAL A 101 -5.66 -0.30 6.62
C VAL A 101 -6.95 0.47 6.45
N ASP A 102 -7.84 0.01 5.57
CA ASP A 102 -9.13 0.66 5.36
C ASP A 102 -10.28 -0.15 5.96
N SER A 103 -11.50 0.39 5.88
CA SER A 103 -12.67 -0.24 6.49
C SER A 103 -13.09 -1.55 5.81
N LEU A 104 -12.57 -1.83 4.63
CA LEU A 104 -12.86 -3.06 3.89
C LEU A 104 -11.92 -4.21 4.26
N ALA A 105 -10.98 -3.97 5.18
CA ALA A 105 -10.01 -4.98 5.60
C ALA A 105 -10.72 -6.23 6.13
N GLY A 106 -10.33 -7.38 5.61
CA GLY A 106 -10.96 -8.66 5.95
C GLY A 106 -12.21 -8.98 5.16
N LYS A 107 -12.69 -8.05 4.34
CA LYS A 107 -13.88 -8.23 3.49
C LYS A 107 -13.50 -8.21 2.01
N GLU A 108 -13.05 -7.07 1.52
CA GLU A 108 -12.63 -6.91 0.13
C GLU A 108 -11.13 -6.65 0.00
N THR A 109 -10.48 -6.20 1.09
CA THR A 109 -9.05 -5.93 1.10
C THR A 109 -8.36 -6.80 2.14
N TYR A 110 -7.04 -6.94 2.02
CA TYR A 110 -6.24 -7.77 2.90
C TYR A 110 -6.35 -7.26 4.35
N PRO A 111 -6.59 -8.16 5.34
CA PRO A 111 -6.83 -7.74 6.73
C PRO A 111 -5.73 -6.90 7.36
N ALA A 112 -4.48 -7.15 7.02
CA ALA A 112 -3.34 -6.40 7.57
C ALA A 112 -3.06 -5.11 6.81
N GLY A 113 -3.82 -4.81 5.76
CA GLY A 113 -3.68 -3.57 5.01
C GLY A 113 -2.91 -3.69 3.71
N ARG A 114 -2.63 -2.53 3.15
CA ARG A 114 -1.94 -2.41 1.85
C ARG A 114 -0.89 -1.32 1.94
N TYR A 115 0.00 -1.27 0.93
CA TYR A 115 1.14 -0.36 0.91
C TYR A 115 1.14 0.53 -0.32
N LEU A 116 1.73 1.73 -0.15
CA LEU A 116 2.08 2.64 -1.22
C LEU A 116 3.48 3.20 -0.97
N GLU A 117 4.15 3.61 -2.04
CA GLU A 117 5.38 4.42 -1.98
C GLU A 117 5.08 5.77 -2.62
N PRO A 118 4.65 6.76 -1.83
CA PRO A 118 4.31 8.07 -2.38
C PRO A 118 5.52 8.73 -3.03
N GLU A 119 5.30 9.43 -4.14
CA GLU A 119 6.35 10.12 -4.87
C GLU A 119 6.37 11.59 -4.49
N PRO A 120 7.52 12.12 -4.01
CA PRO A 120 7.60 13.54 -3.68
C PRO A 120 7.51 14.42 -4.92
N LEU A 121 6.77 15.51 -4.80
CA LEU A 121 6.60 16.53 -5.82
C LEU A 121 7.10 17.88 -5.28
N PRO A 122 7.33 18.87 -6.14
CA PRO A 122 7.73 20.22 -5.65
C PRO A 122 6.68 20.80 -4.72
N GLY A 123 7.11 21.57 -3.71
CA GLY A 123 6.20 22.32 -2.85
C GLY A 123 5.50 21.53 -1.76
N ASN A 124 6.18 20.59 -1.12
CA ASN A 124 5.61 19.76 -0.03
C ASN A 124 4.39 18.97 -0.46
N ARG A 125 4.32 18.62 -1.74
CA ARG A 125 3.26 17.76 -2.26
C ARG A 125 3.81 16.38 -2.56
N PHE A 126 2.93 15.39 -2.50
CA PHE A 126 3.25 14.02 -2.85
C PHE A 126 2.17 13.48 -3.77
N MET A 127 2.58 12.71 -4.76
CA MET A 127 1.62 11.92 -5.53
C MET A 127 1.26 10.70 -4.71
N VAL A 128 -0.02 10.62 -4.31
CA VAL A 128 -0.56 9.47 -3.59
C VAL A 128 -1.66 8.88 -4.46
N ASP A 129 -1.31 7.86 -5.20
CA ASP A 129 -2.25 7.20 -6.11
C ASP A 129 -2.66 5.85 -5.54
N PHE A 130 -3.83 5.81 -4.91
CA PHE A 130 -4.32 4.58 -4.29
C PHE A 130 -4.63 3.48 -5.29
N ASN A 131 -4.73 3.82 -6.59
CA ASN A 131 -4.88 2.78 -7.62
C ASN A 131 -3.66 1.88 -7.70
N LEU A 132 -2.51 2.33 -7.17
CA LEU A 132 -1.28 1.56 -7.12
C LEU A 132 -1.09 0.82 -5.80
N ALA A 133 -2.05 0.92 -4.86
CA ALA A 133 -1.96 0.24 -3.57
C ALA A 133 -1.84 -1.27 -3.78
N TYR A 134 -0.92 -1.90 -3.02
CA TYR A 134 -0.64 -3.32 -3.20
C TYR A 134 -0.59 -4.05 -1.87
N ASN A 135 -0.86 -5.35 -1.93
CA ASN A 135 -0.82 -6.21 -0.76
C ASN A 135 0.63 -6.51 -0.36
N PRO A 136 0.91 -6.62 0.95
CA PRO A 136 2.19 -7.15 1.40
C PRO A 136 2.39 -8.57 0.86
N TYR A 137 3.64 -8.99 0.68
CA TYR A 137 3.92 -10.34 0.20
C TYR A 137 3.41 -11.44 1.13
N CYS A 138 3.25 -11.14 2.43
CA CYS A 138 2.68 -12.11 3.37
C CYS A 138 1.21 -12.43 3.09
N ALA A 139 0.53 -11.61 2.27
CA ALA A 139 -0.82 -11.91 1.81
C ALA A 139 -0.84 -13.14 0.89
N TYR A 140 0.28 -13.44 0.26
CA TYR A 140 0.41 -14.56 -0.68
C TYR A 140 1.09 -15.77 -0.05
N ASN A 141 2.01 -15.52 0.89
CA ASN A 141 2.81 -16.57 1.50
C ASN A 141 3.31 -16.08 2.87
N GLU A 142 2.97 -16.81 3.93
CA GLU A 142 3.26 -16.40 5.32
C GLU A 142 4.75 -16.32 5.65
N LYS A 143 5.63 -16.90 4.85
CA LYS A 143 7.08 -16.85 5.11
C LYS A 143 7.67 -15.45 5.00
N TRP A 144 6.98 -14.51 4.33
CA TRP A 144 7.50 -13.17 4.11
C TRP A 144 7.37 -12.32 5.37
N SER A 145 8.43 -11.53 5.64
CA SER A 145 8.42 -10.55 6.73
C SER A 145 7.94 -9.21 6.18
N CYS A 146 6.79 -8.73 6.67
CA CYS A 146 6.16 -7.53 6.16
C CYS A 146 5.85 -6.55 7.29
N PRO A 147 6.10 -5.24 7.09
CA PRO A 147 5.74 -4.24 8.09
C PRO A 147 4.26 -4.26 8.44
N ILE A 148 3.97 -4.13 9.73
CA ILE A 148 2.59 -4.04 10.22
C ILE A 148 2.20 -2.56 10.25
N THR A 149 1.04 -2.23 9.67
CA THR A 149 0.54 -0.87 9.62
C THR A 149 0.36 -0.29 11.02
N PRO A 150 1.00 0.85 11.34
CA PRO A 150 0.82 1.52 12.64
C PRO A 150 -0.62 1.97 12.84
N PHE A 151 -1.01 2.10 14.11
CA PHE A 151 -2.38 2.42 14.48
C PHE A 151 -2.89 3.73 13.85
N GLU A 152 -2.04 4.76 13.74
CA GLU A 152 -2.45 6.04 13.18
C GLU A 152 -2.85 5.96 11.71
N ASN A 153 -2.49 4.89 11.02
CA ASN A 153 -2.85 4.69 9.59
C ASN A 153 -3.96 3.68 9.40
N ARG A 154 -4.77 3.43 10.44
CA ARG A 154 -5.98 2.63 10.32
C ARG A 154 -7.15 3.56 10.06
N LEU A 155 -7.76 3.42 8.88
CA LEU A 155 -8.85 4.27 8.43
C LEU A 155 -10.20 3.61 8.69
N HIS A 156 -11.20 4.43 9.01
CA HIS A 156 -12.58 3.97 9.16
C HIS A 156 -13.41 4.14 7.88
N VAL A 157 -12.78 4.52 6.78
CA VAL A 157 -13.42 4.71 5.48
C VAL A 157 -12.90 3.67 4.48
N PRO A 158 -13.68 3.35 3.43
CA PRO A 158 -13.23 2.40 2.41
C PRO A 158 -12.30 3.08 1.40
N ILE A 159 -11.25 2.38 1.00
CA ILE A 159 -10.36 2.83 -0.09
C ILE A 159 -10.58 1.87 -1.26
N ARG A 160 -11.53 2.20 -2.12
CA ARG A 160 -11.93 1.35 -3.24
C ARG A 160 -11.06 1.61 -4.46
N ALA A 161 -9.78 1.32 -4.30
CA ALA A 161 -8.78 1.44 -5.34
C ALA A 161 -7.63 0.47 -5.05
N GLY A 162 -6.89 0.08 -6.07
CA GLY A 162 -5.74 -0.81 -5.92
C GLY A 162 -6.11 -2.28 -5.80
N GLU A 163 -5.22 -3.05 -5.19
CA GLU A 163 -5.41 -4.51 -5.08
C GLU A 163 -6.46 -4.88 -4.06
N LYS A 164 -7.24 -5.89 -4.41
CA LYS A 164 -8.21 -6.52 -3.52
C LYS A 164 -7.60 -7.76 -2.88
N LEU A 165 -8.38 -8.38 -2.01
CA LEU A 165 -7.98 -9.61 -1.34
C LEU A 165 -7.58 -10.68 -2.36
N PHE A 166 -6.43 -11.31 -2.13
CA PHE A 166 -5.94 -12.37 -2.99
C PHE A 166 -6.63 -13.69 -2.64
N HIS A 167 -7.10 -14.40 -3.68
CA HIS A 167 -7.70 -15.71 -3.54
C HIS A 167 -6.98 -16.70 -4.43
N GLU A 168 -6.72 -17.86 -3.89
CA GLU A 168 -6.15 -18.94 -4.67
C GLU A 168 -7.25 -19.70 -5.41
#